data_668ed6cbaa7cf8a99e059e6e96517e4e
#
_entry.id   668ed6cbaa7cf8a99e059e6e96517e4e
#
_cell.length_a   1.000
_cell.length_b   1.000
_cell.length_c   1.000
_cell.angle_alpha   90.00
_cell.angle_beta   90.00
_cell.angle_gamma   90.00
#
_symmetry.space_group_name_H-M   'P 1'
#
loop_
_entity.id
_entity.type
_entity.pdbx_description
1 polymer ?
#
loop_
_entity_poly.entity_id
_entity_poly.type
_entity_poly.pdbx_seq_one_letter_code
_entity_poly.pdbx_strand_id
1 'polypeptide(L)'
;VPVAHVEAGLRTGDMSSPWPEEMNRRFVDVVSDMMFVPTLRSHANLAKETVHGRAFVTGNTVIDALHSVTKRIDSQDALRRKLDARFPFLDPSKHLILVTGHRRESFGRGLRDICAALVRLARRSDVQIVYPVHLNPNVRATVISALGGAPNVFLIEPQDYLGFVRLLQRATLVLTDSGGVQEEAPALGKPVLVMRDVTERPEAIDAGTAVLVGTDSDAIAATVHLLLDDTNARAAFTRNVNPYGDGRASARIVAALAGRPFEEFKPVMPRATKNVTRVVGEAFA
;
A
#
# COMPACT_ATOMS: atom_id res chain seq x y z
N VAL A 1 -28.82 -13.03 -13.91
CA VAL A 1 -27.52 -12.71 -14.53
C VAL A 1 -26.44 -13.21 -13.60
N PRO A 2 -25.46 -14.01 -14.06
CA PRO A 2 -24.34 -14.43 -13.23
C PRO A 2 -23.54 -13.23 -12.70
N VAL A 3 -23.09 -13.30 -11.46
CA VAL A 3 -22.31 -12.27 -10.78
C VAL A 3 -20.89 -12.78 -10.55
N ALA A 4 -19.91 -11.93 -10.86
CA ALA A 4 -18.51 -12.23 -10.59
C ALA A 4 -17.90 -11.11 -9.73
N HIS A 5 -17.30 -11.48 -8.59
CA HIS A 5 -16.64 -10.56 -7.68
C HIS A 5 -15.12 -10.62 -7.85
N VAL A 6 -14.53 -9.51 -8.28
CA VAL A 6 -13.07 -9.34 -8.35
C VAL A 6 -12.60 -8.71 -7.03
N GLU A 7 -11.49 -9.21 -6.48
CA GLU A 7 -10.96 -8.86 -5.15
C GLU A 7 -11.85 -9.37 -4.00
N ALA A 8 -12.43 -10.56 -4.17
CA ALA A 8 -13.28 -11.21 -3.20
C ALA A 8 -12.48 -11.74 -1.98
N GLY A 9 -13.18 -11.97 -0.86
CA GLY A 9 -12.63 -12.67 0.29
C GLY A 9 -11.69 -11.89 1.21
N LEU A 10 -11.48 -10.59 0.98
CA LEU A 10 -10.78 -9.74 1.95
C LEU A 10 -11.64 -9.56 3.21
N ARG A 11 -11.05 -9.77 4.40
CA ARG A 11 -11.76 -9.68 5.68
C ARG A 11 -10.91 -9.02 6.75
N THR A 12 -11.55 -8.13 7.53
CA THR A 12 -11.04 -7.66 8.81
C THR A 12 -11.62 -8.46 9.98
N GLY A 13 -12.78 -9.08 9.77
CA GLY A 13 -13.55 -9.74 10.83
C GLY A 13 -14.47 -8.80 11.61
N ASP A 14 -14.36 -7.49 11.44
CA ASP A 14 -15.19 -6.47 12.08
C ASP A 14 -16.05 -5.76 11.03
N MET A 15 -17.38 -5.97 11.13
CA MET A 15 -18.37 -5.38 10.22
C MET A 15 -18.37 -3.84 10.22
N SER A 16 -17.88 -3.23 11.29
CA SER A 16 -17.80 -1.77 11.45
C SER A 16 -16.47 -1.17 11.00
N SER A 17 -15.46 -1.99 10.69
CA SER A 17 -14.11 -1.53 10.36
C SER A 17 -13.44 -2.33 9.23
N PRO A 18 -13.25 -1.71 8.05
CA PRO A 18 -13.75 -0.42 7.59
C PRO A 18 -15.25 -0.47 7.28
N TRP A 19 -15.95 0.58 7.61
CA TRP A 19 -17.37 0.74 7.25
C TRP A 19 -17.51 1.66 6.04
N PRO A 20 -18.32 1.30 5.01
CA PRO A 20 -19.18 0.09 4.90
C PRO A 20 -18.50 -1.08 4.15
N GLU A 21 -17.19 -1.02 3.89
CA GLU A 21 -16.49 -1.92 2.96
C GLU A 21 -16.53 -3.40 3.41
N GLU A 22 -16.36 -3.69 4.70
CA GLU A 22 -16.41 -5.08 5.18
C GLU A 22 -17.80 -5.69 4.98
N MET A 23 -18.85 -4.92 5.25
CA MET A 23 -20.23 -5.34 5.00
C MET A 23 -20.49 -5.57 3.51
N ASN A 24 -20.07 -4.62 2.67
CA ASN A 24 -20.28 -4.69 1.22
C ASN A 24 -19.59 -5.93 0.62
N ARG A 25 -18.34 -6.21 1.01
CA ARG A 25 -17.59 -7.39 0.56
C ARG A 25 -18.33 -8.68 0.90
N ARG A 26 -18.78 -8.84 2.14
CA ARG A 26 -19.52 -10.04 2.57
C ARG A 26 -20.82 -10.19 1.78
N PHE A 27 -21.56 -9.10 1.63
CA PHE A 27 -22.82 -9.14 0.89
C PHE A 27 -22.61 -9.55 -0.59
N VAL A 28 -21.61 -8.95 -1.26
CA VAL A 28 -21.30 -9.27 -2.64
C VAL A 28 -20.82 -10.72 -2.80
N ASP A 29 -19.98 -11.21 -1.87
CA ASP A 29 -19.51 -12.60 -1.91
C ASP A 29 -20.66 -13.62 -1.82
N VAL A 30 -21.70 -13.35 -1.01
CA VAL A 30 -22.88 -14.24 -0.86
C VAL A 30 -23.67 -14.38 -2.17
N VAL A 31 -23.77 -13.30 -2.97
CA VAL A 31 -24.55 -13.29 -4.22
C VAL A 31 -23.73 -13.61 -5.47
N SER A 32 -22.45 -13.89 -5.31
CA SER A 32 -21.53 -14.12 -6.44
C SER A 32 -21.49 -15.59 -6.86
N ASP A 33 -21.59 -15.84 -8.18
CA ASP A 33 -21.38 -17.15 -8.79
C ASP A 33 -19.88 -17.48 -8.93
N MET A 34 -19.06 -16.45 -9.14
CA MET A 34 -17.60 -16.55 -9.24
C MET A 34 -16.92 -15.52 -8.36
N MET A 35 -15.93 -15.94 -7.58
CA MET A 35 -15.14 -15.09 -6.70
C MET A 35 -13.66 -15.18 -7.07
N PHE A 36 -13.07 -14.06 -7.49
CA PHE A 36 -11.67 -13.97 -7.84
C PHE A 36 -10.91 -13.37 -6.67
N VAL A 37 -10.23 -14.22 -5.91
CA VAL A 37 -9.56 -13.85 -4.67
C VAL A 37 -8.09 -13.51 -4.93
N PRO A 38 -7.56 -12.43 -4.30
CA PRO A 38 -6.18 -12.02 -4.51
C PRO A 38 -5.16 -13.02 -3.91
N THR A 39 -5.50 -13.67 -2.78
CA THR A 39 -4.55 -14.49 -2.02
C THR A 39 -5.16 -15.79 -1.52
N LEU A 40 -4.31 -16.73 -1.10
CA LEU A 40 -4.75 -17.96 -0.41
C LEU A 40 -5.48 -17.66 0.91
N ARG A 41 -5.12 -16.57 1.61
CA ARG A 41 -5.81 -16.14 2.83
C ARG A 41 -7.23 -15.67 2.52
N SER A 42 -7.39 -14.87 1.47
CA SER A 42 -8.71 -14.46 0.99
C SER A 42 -9.58 -15.65 0.60
N HIS A 43 -9.01 -16.66 -0.05
CA HIS A 43 -9.67 -17.94 -0.32
C HIS A 43 -10.09 -18.65 0.97
N ALA A 44 -9.19 -18.75 1.94
CA ALA A 44 -9.47 -19.39 3.23
C ALA A 44 -10.53 -18.65 4.06
N ASN A 45 -10.66 -17.32 3.90
CA ASN A 45 -11.74 -16.55 4.52
C ASN A 45 -13.10 -16.96 3.96
N LEU A 46 -13.23 -17.06 2.64
CA LEU A 46 -14.47 -17.52 2.00
C LEU A 46 -14.84 -18.96 2.38
N ALA A 47 -13.84 -19.84 2.51
CA ALA A 47 -14.07 -21.24 2.92
C ALA A 47 -14.65 -21.39 4.34
N LYS A 48 -14.55 -20.34 5.17
CA LYS A 48 -15.15 -20.29 6.52
C LYS A 48 -16.58 -19.72 6.54
N GLU A 49 -17.02 -19.19 5.40
CA GLU A 49 -18.32 -18.53 5.25
C GLU A 49 -19.25 -19.36 4.37
N THR A 50 -20.55 -19.15 4.51
CA THR A 50 -21.55 -19.81 3.66
C THR A 50 -21.69 -19.04 2.37
N VAL A 51 -20.82 -19.34 1.39
CA VAL A 51 -20.88 -18.82 0.01
C VAL A 51 -21.08 -19.99 -0.96
N HIS A 52 -21.85 -19.78 -2.03
CA HIS A 52 -22.23 -20.84 -2.97
C HIS A 52 -21.42 -20.80 -4.26
N GLY A 53 -20.81 -19.68 -4.59
CA GLY A 53 -20.03 -19.50 -5.80
C GLY A 53 -18.67 -20.20 -5.77
N ARG A 54 -18.03 -20.27 -6.93
CA ARG A 54 -16.67 -20.84 -7.06
C ARG A 54 -15.62 -19.78 -6.81
N ALA A 55 -14.70 -20.05 -5.91
CA ALA A 55 -13.55 -19.18 -5.65
C ALA A 55 -12.31 -19.62 -6.44
N PHE A 56 -11.57 -18.66 -6.99
CA PHE A 56 -10.34 -18.87 -7.76
C PHE A 56 -9.25 -17.93 -7.24
N VAL A 57 -8.08 -18.45 -6.94
CA VAL A 57 -6.93 -17.64 -6.54
C VAL A 57 -6.26 -17.06 -7.78
N THR A 58 -6.46 -15.78 -8.03
CA THR A 58 -5.99 -15.12 -9.27
C THR A 58 -4.82 -14.18 -9.08
N GLY A 59 -4.55 -13.73 -7.86
CA GLY A 59 -3.82 -12.50 -7.60
C GLY A 59 -4.73 -11.29 -7.73
N ASN A 60 -4.23 -10.10 -7.38
CA ASN A 60 -4.97 -8.85 -7.46
C ASN A 60 -4.68 -8.11 -8.77
N THR A 61 -5.73 -7.65 -9.45
CA THR A 61 -5.63 -6.88 -10.70
C THR A 61 -4.94 -5.53 -10.54
N VAL A 62 -4.85 -5.00 -9.31
CA VAL A 62 -4.08 -3.77 -9.04
C VAL A 62 -2.59 -3.94 -9.40
N ILE A 63 -2.04 -5.17 -9.25
CA ILE A 63 -0.65 -5.45 -9.62
C ILE A 63 -0.49 -5.49 -11.14
N ASP A 64 -1.49 -6.01 -11.88
CA ASP A 64 -1.50 -5.95 -13.35
C ASP A 64 -1.50 -4.50 -13.84
N ALA A 65 -2.35 -3.66 -13.26
CA ALA A 65 -2.44 -2.23 -13.58
C ALA A 65 -1.11 -1.51 -13.29
N LEU A 66 -0.53 -1.77 -12.12
CA LEU A 66 0.75 -1.20 -11.71
C LEU A 66 1.87 -1.56 -12.70
N HIS A 67 2.02 -2.85 -13.03
CA HIS A 67 3.03 -3.32 -13.97
C HIS A 67 2.84 -2.71 -15.36
N SER A 68 1.60 -2.59 -15.83
CA SER A 68 1.27 -1.95 -17.12
C SER A 68 1.69 -0.49 -17.14
N VAL A 69 1.35 0.26 -16.09
CA VAL A 69 1.69 1.68 -15.96
C VAL A 69 3.20 1.88 -15.80
N THR A 70 3.85 1.10 -14.97
CA THR A 70 5.30 1.15 -14.76
C THR A 70 6.04 0.90 -16.07
N LYS A 71 5.68 -0.18 -16.79
CA LYS A 71 6.26 -0.49 -18.10
C LYS A 71 6.08 0.66 -19.09
N ARG A 72 4.89 1.29 -19.11
CA ARG A 72 4.61 2.43 -19.99
C ARG A 72 5.47 3.64 -19.65
N ILE A 73 5.64 3.97 -18.35
CA ILE A 73 6.48 5.08 -17.91
C ILE A 73 7.96 4.81 -18.28
N ASP A 74 8.44 3.57 -18.04
CA ASP A 74 9.83 3.20 -18.25
C ASP A 74 10.19 3.12 -19.74
N SER A 75 9.25 2.69 -20.58
CA SER A 75 9.47 2.56 -22.04
C SER A 75 9.27 3.86 -22.84
N GLN A 76 8.67 4.90 -22.24
CA GLN A 76 8.33 6.15 -22.92
C GLN A 76 9.02 7.35 -22.26
N ASP A 77 10.21 7.71 -22.72
CA ASP A 77 11.01 8.84 -22.17
C ASP A 77 10.25 10.17 -22.16
N ALA A 78 9.46 10.45 -23.19
CA ALA A 78 8.66 11.67 -23.26
C ALA A 78 7.60 11.71 -22.13
N LEU A 79 6.94 10.58 -21.86
CA LEU A 79 5.96 10.46 -20.77
C LEU A 79 6.67 10.62 -19.43
N ARG A 80 7.79 9.93 -19.24
CA ARG A 80 8.58 10.01 -18.00
C ARG A 80 9.00 11.45 -17.70
N ARG A 81 9.58 12.16 -18.68
CA ARG A 81 9.93 13.59 -18.53
C ARG A 81 8.72 14.48 -18.23
N LYS A 82 7.58 14.24 -18.89
CA LYS A 82 6.34 14.97 -18.62
C LYS A 82 5.84 14.76 -17.17
N LEU A 83 5.95 13.54 -16.65
CA LEU A 83 5.57 13.23 -15.27
C LEU A 83 6.57 13.86 -14.28
N ASP A 84 7.88 13.77 -14.55
CA ASP A 84 8.91 14.41 -13.71
C ASP A 84 8.77 15.93 -13.64
N ALA A 85 8.40 16.57 -14.75
CA ALA A 85 8.11 18.01 -14.81
C ALA A 85 6.93 18.46 -13.93
N ARG A 86 6.07 17.54 -13.49
CA ARG A 86 5.00 17.84 -12.52
C ARG A 86 5.55 18.04 -11.10
N PHE A 87 6.74 17.54 -10.81
CA PHE A 87 7.37 17.54 -9.50
C PHE A 87 8.78 18.18 -9.55
N PRO A 88 8.89 19.45 -10.03
CA PRO A 88 10.19 20.12 -10.22
C PRO A 88 10.92 20.40 -8.91
N PHE A 89 10.20 20.33 -7.79
CA PHE A 89 10.71 20.52 -6.44
C PHE A 89 11.44 19.29 -5.88
N LEU A 90 11.37 18.14 -6.56
CA LEU A 90 12.01 16.92 -6.08
C LEU A 90 13.51 16.91 -6.43
N ASP A 91 14.32 16.86 -5.39
CA ASP A 91 15.78 16.70 -5.47
C ASP A 91 16.14 15.20 -5.53
N PRO A 92 16.78 14.72 -6.61
CA PRO A 92 17.15 13.32 -6.75
C PRO A 92 18.26 12.88 -5.76
N SER A 93 18.96 13.79 -5.13
CA SER A 93 20.00 13.50 -4.14
C SER A 93 19.43 13.23 -2.74
N LYS A 94 18.15 13.53 -2.51
CA LYS A 94 17.48 13.37 -1.22
C LYS A 94 16.60 12.13 -1.17
N HIS A 95 16.46 11.58 0.02
CA HIS A 95 15.48 10.52 0.28
C HIS A 95 14.06 11.04 0.16
N LEU A 96 13.25 10.43 -0.69
CA LEU A 96 11.84 10.77 -0.83
C LEU A 96 10.97 9.88 0.06
N ILE A 97 10.29 10.48 1.00
CA ILE A 97 9.21 9.85 1.77
C ILE A 97 7.88 10.22 1.11
N LEU A 98 7.19 9.22 0.56
CA LEU A 98 5.84 9.42 0.04
C LEU A 98 4.82 9.11 1.13
N VAL A 99 3.94 10.07 1.43
CA VAL A 99 2.93 9.94 2.47
C VAL A 99 1.54 9.88 1.84
N THR A 100 0.72 8.91 2.24
CA THR A 100 -0.71 8.88 1.94
C THR A 100 -1.49 8.57 3.20
N GLY A 101 -2.41 9.47 3.60
CA GLY A 101 -3.19 9.30 4.81
C GLY A 101 -4.52 10.03 4.69
N HIS A 102 -5.62 9.29 4.92
CA HIS A 102 -6.97 9.83 4.78
C HIS A 102 -8.03 9.03 5.54
N ARG A 103 -7.65 7.96 6.24
CA ARG A 103 -8.58 7.08 6.95
C ARG A 103 -9.24 7.80 8.12
N ARG A 104 -10.56 7.62 8.23
CA ARG A 104 -11.38 8.25 9.28
C ARG A 104 -10.96 7.82 10.69
N GLU A 105 -10.48 6.59 10.83
CA GLU A 105 -9.99 6.02 12.09
C GLU A 105 -8.81 6.81 12.68
N SER A 106 -8.02 7.45 11.82
CA SER A 106 -6.87 8.28 12.25
C SER A 106 -7.23 9.73 12.52
N PHE A 107 -8.48 10.18 12.28
CA PHE A 107 -8.84 11.59 12.47
C PHE A 107 -8.67 12.03 13.92
N GLY A 108 -8.41 13.31 14.13
CA GLY A 108 -8.19 13.89 15.44
C GLY A 108 -6.77 13.65 15.95
N ARG A 109 -6.59 12.87 17.01
CA ARG A 109 -5.29 12.67 17.66
C ARG A 109 -4.32 11.94 16.73
N GLY A 110 -4.71 10.83 16.13
CA GLY A 110 -3.83 10.02 15.28
C GLY A 110 -3.23 10.84 14.13
N LEU A 111 -4.03 11.66 13.44
CA LEU A 111 -3.52 12.51 12.36
C LEU A 111 -2.55 13.59 12.87
N ARG A 112 -2.79 14.15 14.08
CA ARG A 112 -1.85 15.08 14.69
C ARG A 112 -0.53 14.42 15.05
N ASP A 113 -0.57 13.21 15.58
CA ASP A 113 0.61 12.43 15.97
C ASP A 113 1.42 12.04 14.71
N ILE A 114 0.76 11.64 13.62
CA ILE A 114 1.39 11.42 12.30
C ILE A 114 2.08 12.72 11.83
N CYS A 115 1.37 13.87 11.87
CA CYS A 115 1.96 15.13 11.48
C CYS A 115 3.17 15.50 12.35
N ALA A 116 3.13 15.23 13.65
CA ALA A 116 4.27 15.45 14.55
C ALA A 116 5.49 14.61 14.15
N ALA A 117 5.28 13.33 13.75
CA ALA A 117 6.35 12.51 13.20
C ALA A 117 6.94 13.13 11.92
N LEU A 118 6.09 13.58 11.00
CA LEU A 118 6.53 14.19 9.73
C LEU A 118 7.30 15.50 9.97
N VAL A 119 6.90 16.33 10.94
CA VAL A 119 7.67 17.53 11.36
C VAL A 119 9.07 17.15 11.85
N ARG A 120 9.19 16.08 12.64
CA ARG A 120 10.51 15.60 13.11
C ARG A 120 11.38 15.11 11.96
N LEU A 121 10.81 14.33 11.05
CA LEU A 121 11.50 13.82 9.86
C LEU A 121 11.94 14.95 8.92
N ALA A 122 11.14 16.00 8.81
CA ALA A 122 11.46 17.19 8.01
C ALA A 122 12.66 18.00 8.54
N ARG A 123 13.14 17.74 9.77
CA ARG A 123 14.39 18.36 10.28
C ARG A 123 15.65 17.82 9.61
N ARG A 124 15.56 16.68 8.93
CA ARG A 124 16.70 16.11 8.18
C ARG A 124 16.88 16.84 6.87
N SER A 125 18.10 17.28 6.59
CA SER A 125 18.45 17.98 5.35
C SER A 125 18.50 17.05 4.12
N ASP A 126 18.70 15.74 4.34
CA ASP A 126 18.76 14.69 3.33
C ASP A 126 17.39 14.07 3.00
N VAL A 127 16.29 14.58 3.62
CA VAL A 127 14.93 14.09 3.43
C VAL A 127 14.08 15.13 2.73
N GLN A 128 13.20 14.66 1.88
CA GLN A 128 12.07 15.39 1.32
C GLN A 128 10.80 14.55 1.48
N ILE A 129 9.69 15.20 1.83
CA ILE A 129 8.40 14.55 2.06
C ILE A 129 7.42 15.05 1.01
N VAL A 130 6.76 14.14 0.32
CA VAL A 130 5.63 14.46 -0.57
C VAL A 130 4.37 13.85 0.00
N TYR A 131 3.37 14.69 0.21
CA TYR A 131 2.07 14.28 0.71
C TYR A 131 0.97 14.75 -0.23
N PRO A 132 0.47 13.91 -1.14
CA PRO A 132 -0.77 14.16 -1.85
C PRO A 132 -1.93 14.20 -0.84
N VAL A 133 -2.37 15.43 -0.48
CA VAL A 133 -3.30 15.62 0.63
C VAL A 133 -4.72 15.37 0.16
N HIS A 134 -5.42 14.47 0.85
CA HIS A 134 -6.83 14.19 0.57
C HIS A 134 -7.70 15.44 0.75
N LEU A 135 -8.69 15.62 -0.15
CA LEU A 135 -9.54 16.81 -0.20
C LEU A 135 -10.49 16.97 1.00
N ASN A 136 -10.62 15.96 1.87
CA ASN A 136 -11.42 16.07 3.07
C ASN A 136 -10.92 17.22 3.95
N PRO A 137 -11.80 18.22 4.30
CA PRO A 137 -11.40 19.38 5.06
C PRO A 137 -10.73 19.06 6.40
N ASN A 138 -11.16 17.98 7.08
CA ASN A 138 -10.60 17.57 8.38
C ASN A 138 -9.15 17.09 8.25
N VAL A 139 -8.79 16.46 7.12
CA VAL A 139 -7.41 16.07 6.82
C VAL A 139 -6.61 17.30 6.41
N ARG A 140 -7.12 18.05 5.43
CA ARG A 140 -6.41 19.17 4.79
C ARG A 140 -6.04 20.26 5.80
N ALA A 141 -6.99 20.70 6.64
CA ALA A 141 -6.74 21.73 7.63
C ALA A 141 -5.64 21.32 8.63
N THR A 142 -5.72 20.10 9.17
CA THR A 142 -4.73 19.58 10.12
C THR A 142 -3.34 19.49 9.50
N VAL A 143 -3.23 18.93 8.30
CA VAL A 143 -1.96 18.72 7.59
C VAL A 143 -1.31 20.05 7.20
N ILE A 144 -2.08 20.99 6.62
CA ILE A 144 -1.56 22.32 6.23
C ILE A 144 -1.09 23.10 7.47
N SER A 145 -1.87 23.08 8.54
CA SER A 145 -1.50 23.77 9.79
C SER A 145 -0.21 23.23 10.40
N ALA A 146 0.02 21.92 10.34
CA ALA A 146 1.17 21.31 10.96
C ALA A 146 2.44 21.34 10.08
N LEU A 147 2.31 21.24 8.76
CA LEU A 147 3.40 20.96 7.84
C LEU A 147 3.66 22.06 6.81
N GLY A 148 2.73 23.03 6.64
CA GLY A 148 2.78 24.03 5.57
C GLY A 148 3.96 25.00 5.62
N GLY A 149 4.70 25.05 6.73
CA GLY A 149 5.89 25.90 6.89
C GLY A 149 7.23 25.19 6.69
N ALA A 150 7.26 23.87 6.49
CA ALA A 150 8.49 23.09 6.36
C ALA A 150 9.01 23.13 4.90
N PRO A 151 10.26 23.56 4.64
CA PRO A 151 10.74 23.84 3.28
C PRO A 151 10.97 22.58 2.42
N ASN A 152 11.08 21.41 3.04
CA ASN A 152 11.26 20.12 2.39
C ASN A 152 10.02 19.21 2.48
N VAL A 153 8.86 19.79 2.84
CA VAL A 153 7.56 19.11 2.84
C VAL A 153 6.69 19.71 1.75
N PHE A 154 6.31 18.89 0.80
CA PHE A 154 5.51 19.30 -0.36
C PHE A 154 4.11 18.72 -0.24
N LEU A 155 3.16 19.58 0.18
CA LEU A 155 1.75 19.28 0.24
C LEU A 155 1.17 19.55 -1.15
N ILE A 156 0.78 18.49 -1.84
CA ILE A 156 0.29 18.57 -3.22
C ILE A 156 -1.15 18.08 -3.32
N GLU A 157 -1.83 18.45 -4.39
CA GLU A 157 -3.16 17.91 -4.70
C GLU A 157 -3.08 16.39 -4.99
N PRO A 158 -4.18 15.63 -4.78
CA PRO A 158 -4.26 14.24 -5.17
C PRO A 158 -3.85 14.05 -6.63
N GLN A 159 -3.08 13.01 -6.90
CA GLN A 159 -2.54 12.75 -8.22
C GLN A 159 -3.40 11.74 -8.97
N ASP A 160 -3.40 11.85 -10.31
CA ASP A 160 -3.84 10.75 -11.16
C ASP A 160 -2.94 9.52 -10.99
N TYR A 161 -3.39 8.38 -11.46
CA TYR A 161 -2.67 7.13 -11.25
C TYR A 161 -1.25 7.13 -11.84
N LEU A 162 -1.06 7.76 -13.03
CA LEU A 162 0.27 7.90 -13.64
C LEU A 162 1.23 8.72 -12.79
N GLY A 163 0.76 9.87 -12.28
CA GLY A 163 1.54 10.72 -11.38
C GLY A 163 1.85 10.05 -10.06
N PHE A 164 0.88 9.33 -9.49
CA PHE A 164 1.05 8.60 -8.25
C PHE A 164 2.07 7.45 -8.40
N VAL A 165 1.96 6.63 -9.44
CA VAL A 165 2.93 5.56 -9.73
C VAL A 165 4.33 6.15 -9.95
N ARG A 166 4.44 7.31 -10.61
CA ARG A 166 5.73 7.98 -10.76
C ARG A 166 6.34 8.42 -9.42
N LEU A 167 5.53 8.93 -8.50
CA LEU A 167 5.98 9.24 -7.13
C LEU A 167 6.40 7.97 -6.38
N LEU A 168 5.64 6.87 -6.49
CA LEU A 168 6.00 5.56 -5.93
C LEU A 168 7.34 5.06 -6.46
N GLN A 169 7.58 5.15 -7.79
CA GLN A 169 8.87 4.77 -8.38
C GLN A 169 10.05 5.56 -7.79
N ARG A 170 9.84 6.86 -7.51
CA ARG A 170 10.87 7.76 -6.95
C ARG A 170 11.02 7.64 -5.44
N ALA A 171 10.02 7.14 -4.73
CA ALA A 171 10.04 7.04 -3.28
C ALA A 171 11.17 6.13 -2.77
N THR A 172 11.80 6.54 -1.67
CA THR A 172 12.73 5.72 -0.89
C THR A 172 11.95 4.77 0.01
N LEU A 173 10.88 5.26 0.62
CA LEU A 173 9.92 4.51 1.42
C LEU A 173 8.54 5.17 1.38
N VAL A 174 7.52 4.45 1.83
CA VAL A 174 6.13 4.91 1.82
C VAL A 174 5.53 4.82 3.22
N LEU A 175 4.92 5.92 3.67
CA LEU A 175 4.06 5.99 4.86
C LEU A 175 2.61 6.02 4.40
N THR A 176 1.80 5.03 4.78
CA THR A 176 0.45 4.92 4.25
C THR A 176 -0.57 4.35 5.24
N ASP A 177 -1.83 4.76 5.11
CA ASP A 177 -2.98 4.08 5.70
C ASP A 177 -3.84 3.37 4.64
N SER A 178 -3.47 3.48 3.36
CA SER A 178 -4.20 2.93 2.22
C SER A 178 -3.95 1.44 2.04
N GLY A 179 -5.03 0.65 1.86
CA GLY A 179 -4.93 -0.78 1.55
C GLY A 179 -4.24 -1.05 0.21
N GLY A 180 -4.61 -0.35 -0.88
CA GLY A 180 -4.02 -0.55 -2.20
C GLY A 180 -2.52 -0.26 -2.23
N VAL A 181 -2.07 0.79 -1.55
CA VAL A 181 -0.65 1.15 -1.49
C VAL A 181 0.18 0.09 -0.76
N GLN A 182 -0.41 -0.65 0.19
CA GLN A 182 0.22 -1.80 0.84
C GLN A 182 0.48 -2.97 -0.11
N GLU A 183 -0.22 -3.03 -1.24
CA GLU A 183 -0.01 -4.01 -2.30
C GLU A 183 0.94 -3.48 -3.40
N GLU A 184 0.76 -2.22 -3.80
CA GLU A 184 1.46 -1.59 -4.92
C GLU A 184 2.91 -1.22 -4.60
N ALA A 185 3.15 -0.61 -3.44
CA ALA A 185 4.50 -0.14 -3.11
C ALA A 185 5.51 -1.30 -2.94
N PRO A 186 5.17 -2.44 -2.29
CA PRO A 186 6.04 -3.61 -2.28
C PRO A 186 6.34 -4.18 -3.66
N ALA A 187 5.36 -4.12 -4.60
CA ALA A 187 5.57 -4.57 -5.98
C ALA A 187 6.63 -3.76 -6.74
N LEU A 188 6.91 -2.53 -6.26
CA LEU A 188 7.99 -1.68 -6.75
C LEU A 188 9.26 -1.75 -5.86
N GLY A 189 9.32 -2.71 -4.94
CA GLY A 189 10.44 -2.86 -4.00
C GLY A 189 10.56 -1.70 -3.01
N LYS A 190 9.45 -1.05 -2.63
CA LYS A 190 9.45 0.07 -1.69
C LYS A 190 9.06 -0.42 -0.30
N PRO A 191 9.85 -0.12 0.75
CA PRO A 191 9.44 -0.34 2.13
C PRO A 191 8.14 0.40 2.44
N VAL A 192 7.20 -0.29 3.12
CA VAL A 192 5.91 0.28 3.49
C VAL A 192 5.75 0.30 5.00
N LEU A 193 5.50 1.49 5.53
CA LEU A 193 5.15 1.70 6.93
C LEU A 193 3.66 2.04 6.99
N VAL A 194 2.90 1.15 7.60
CA VAL A 194 1.45 1.25 7.65
C VAL A 194 1.05 1.98 8.93
N MET A 195 0.49 3.18 8.77
CA MET A 195 0.05 4.06 9.86
C MET A 195 -1.31 3.63 10.42
N ARG A 196 -1.42 2.37 10.81
CA ARG A 196 -2.63 1.74 11.36
C ARG A 196 -2.24 0.70 12.40
N ASP A 197 -3.17 0.39 13.32
CA ASP A 197 -2.99 -0.66 14.32
C ASP A 197 -3.33 -2.05 13.75
N VAL A 198 -4.23 -2.11 12.78
CA VAL A 198 -4.67 -3.34 12.10
C VAL A 198 -4.74 -3.13 10.59
N THR A 199 -4.56 -4.21 9.82
CA THR A 199 -4.71 -4.19 8.37
C THR A 199 -5.51 -5.38 7.87
N GLU A 200 -6.30 -5.18 6.82
CA GLU A 200 -6.94 -6.24 6.05
C GLU A 200 -5.98 -6.92 5.05
N ARG A 201 -4.70 -6.54 5.08
CA ARG A 201 -3.63 -7.02 4.18
C ARG A 201 -2.45 -7.57 4.96
N PRO A 202 -2.67 -8.59 5.80
CA PRO A 202 -1.61 -9.14 6.67
C PRO A 202 -0.50 -9.86 5.88
N GLU A 203 -0.76 -10.24 4.63
CA GLU A 203 0.24 -10.93 3.79
C GLU A 203 1.49 -10.07 3.53
N ALA A 204 1.35 -8.73 3.42
CA ALA A 204 2.51 -7.84 3.29
C ALA A 204 3.37 -7.81 4.56
N ILE A 205 2.73 -7.91 5.72
CA ILE A 205 3.42 -7.98 7.02
C ILE A 205 4.12 -9.34 7.14
N ASP A 206 3.41 -10.43 6.84
CA ASP A 206 3.95 -11.80 6.89
C ASP A 206 5.11 -11.98 5.91
N ALA A 207 5.04 -11.35 4.73
CA ALA A 207 6.11 -11.33 3.74
C ALA A 207 7.29 -10.40 4.12
N GLY A 208 7.15 -9.57 5.15
CA GLY A 208 8.17 -8.61 5.58
C GLY A 208 8.38 -7.46 4.60
N THR A 209 7.39 -7.14 3.76
CA THR A 209 7.43 -6.01 2.82
C THR A 209 6.73 -4.76 3.36
N ALA A 210 5.95 -4.93 4.43
CA ALA A 210 5.32 -3.85 5.17
C ALA A 210 5.43 -4.09 6.68
N VAL A 211 5.30 -3.01 7.46
CA VAL A 211 5.23 -3.07 8.93
C VAL A 211 4.16 -2.12 9.44
N LEU A 212 3.40 -2.57 10.46
CA LEU A 212 2.47 -1.72 11.18
C LEU A 212 3.27 -0.84 12.15
N VAL A 213 3.12 0.48 12.04
CA VAL A 213 3.76 1.48 12.92
C VAL A 213 2.73 2.25 13.76
N GLY A 214 1.43 1.98 13.56
CA GLY A 214 0.38 2.74 14.22
C GLY A 214 0.41 4.22 13.85
N THR A 215 -0.14 5.05 14.74
CA THR A 215 -0.12 6.52 14.59
C THR A 215 0.84 7.21 15.55
N ASP A 216 1.55 6.46 16.39
CA ASP A 216 2.49 7.01 17.37
C ASP A 216 3.67 7.73 16.69
N SER A 217 3.91 8.99 17.09
CA SER A 217 4.91 9.85 16.45
C SER A 217 6.34 9.35 16.64
N ASP A 218 6.65 8.73 17.78
CA ASP A 218 7.98 8.23 18.08
C ASP A 218 8.28 6.95 17.31
N ALA A 219 7.29 6.04 17.26
CA ALA A 219 7.36 4.82 16.49
C ALA A 219 7.57 5.07 15.00
N ILE A 220 6.77 5.97 14.41
CA ILE A 220 6.90 6.35 13.00
C ILE A 220 8.29 6.94 12.74
N ALA A 221 8.71 7.93 13.53
CA ALA A 221 9.98 8.61 13.30
C ALA A 221 11.18 7.67 13.48
N ALA A 222 11.21 6.85 14.53
CA ALA A 222 12.29 5.90 14.77
C ALA A 222 12.40 4.86 13.65
N THR A 223 11.27 4.30 13.19
CA THR A 223 11.28 3.32 12.10
C THR A 223 11.76 3.95 10.79
N VAL A 224 11.32 5.16 10.47
CA VAL A 224 11.80 5.88 9.27
C VAL A 224 13.30 6.15 9.37
N HIS A 225 13.81 6.65 10.51
CA HIS A 225 15.24 6.88 10.70
C HIS A 225 16.04 5.59 10.48
N LEU A 226 15.63 4.49 11.10
CA LEU A 226 16.27 3.18 10.89
C LEU A 226 16.37 2.81 9.41
N LEU A 227 15.27 2.94 8.65
CA LEU A 227 15.25 2.58 7.24
C LEU A 227 16.02 3.54 6.34
N LEU A 228 16.21 4.80 6.74
CA LEU A 228 17.02 5.75 5.99
C LEU A 228 18.52 5.55 6.27
N ASP A 229 18.87 5.25 7.51
CA ASP A 229 20.26 5.19 7.98
C ASP A 229 20.90 3.79 7.80
N ASP A 230 20.09 2.72 7.86
CA ASP A 230 20.55 1.34 7.64
C ASP A 230 20.06 0.77 6.30
N THR A 231 20.98 0.69 5.35
CA THR A 231 20.70 0.12 4.02
C THR A 231 20.37 -1.37 4.07
N ASN A 232 20.89 -2.13 5.06
CA ASN A 232 20.58 -3.55 5.21
C ASN A 232 19.17 -3.74 5.76
N ALA A 233 18.78 -2.92 6.74
CA ALA A 233 17.40 -2.89 7.24
C ALA A 233 16.42 -2.57 6.10
N ARG A 234 16.72 -1.54 5.29
CA ARG A 234 15.91 -1.19 4.13
C ARG A 234 15.87 -2.31 3.08
N ALA A 235 17.00 -2.93 2.77
CA ALA A 235 17.08 -4.02 1.80
C ALA A 235 16.27 -5.25 2.23
N ALA A 236 16.03 -5.46 3.51
CA ALA A 236 15.18 -6.54 3.99
C ALA A 236 13.72 -6.40 3.52
N PHE A 237 13.22 -5.18 3.31
CA PHE A 237 11.88 -4.90 2.77
C PHE A 237 11.79 -5.02 1.24
N THR A 238 12.91 -4.89 0.53
CA THR A 238 12.93 -4.80 -0.94
C THR A 238 13.03 -6.16 -1.63
N ARG A 239 12.84 -7.25 -0.90
CA ARG A 239 12.79 -8.60 -1.48
C ARG A 239 11.63 -8.66 -2.46
N ASN A 240 11.91 -9.02 -3.72
CA ASN A 240 10.98 -9.03 -4.84
C ASN A 240 9.86 -10.08 -4.70
N VAL A 241 9.20 -10.11 -3.53
CA VAL A 241 8.08 -11.01 -3.26
C VAL A 241 6.84 -10.16 -3.05
N ASN A 242 5.95 -10.18 -4.03
CA ASN A 242 4.63 -9.60 -3.86
C ASN A 242 3.60 -10.70 -3.59
N PRO A 243 3.04 -10.78 -2.37
CA PRO A 243 2.06 -11.80 -2.04
C PRO A 243 0.71 -11.60 -2.73
N TYR A 244 0.48 -10.44 -3.37
CA TYR A 244 -0.80 -10.07 -3.95
C TYR A 244 -0.91 -10.32 -5.45
N GLY A 245 0.18 -10.60 -6.16
CA GLY A 245 0.09 -10.88 -7.58
C GLY A 245 1.43 -10.89 -8.31
N ASP A 246 1.37 -11.45 -9.51
CA ASP A 246 2.47 -11.57 -10.46
C ASP A 246 2.20 -10.80 -11.78
N GLY A 247 1.18 -9.94 -11.79
CA GLY A 247 0.75 -9.18 -12.97
C GLY A 247 -0.02 -10.00 -14.01
N ARG A 248 -0.61 -11.12 -13.61
CA ARG A 248 -1.38 -12.00 -14.51
C ARG A 248 -2.80 -12.28 -14.00
N ALA A 249 -3.28 -11.53 -13.01
CA ALA A 249 -4.61 -11.71 -12.43
C ALA A 249 -5.71 -11.51 -13.46
N SER A 250 -5.66 -10.44 -14.24
CA SER A 250 -6.64 -10.16 -15.29
C SER A 250 -6.72 -11.28 -16.34
N ALA A 251 -5.57 -11.84 -16.73
CA ALA A 251 -5.55 -12.97 -17.68
C ALA A 251 -6.22 -14.23 -17.11
N ARG A 252 -6.01 -14.54 -15.82
CA ARG A 252 -6.66 -15.63 -15.10
C ARG A 252 -8.17 -15.43 -15.01
N ILE A 253 -8.60 -14.23 -14.64
CA ILE A 253 -10.02 -13.87 -14.54
C ILE A 253 -10.72 -14.05 -15.89
N VAL A 254 -10.15 -13.51 -16.97
CA VAL A 254 -10.70 -13.64 -18.33
C VAL A 254 -10.73 -15.11 -18.76
N ALA A 255 -9.73 -15.91 -18.45
CA ALA A 255 -9.72 -17.34 -18.75
C ALA A 255 -10.85 -18.07 -18.01
N ALA A 256 -11.03 -17.80 -16.70
CA ALA A 256 -12.11 -18.39 -15.91
C ALA A 256 -13.50 -18.03 -16.45
N LEU A 257 -13.73 -16.74 -16.73
CA LEU A 257 -15.01 -16.25 -17.30
C LEU A 257 -15.30 -16.87 -18.66
N ALA A 258 -14.27 -17.16 -19.45
CA ALA A 258 -14.40 -17.82 -20.77
C ALA A 258 -14.43 -19.36 -20.68
N GLY A 259 -14.45 -19.95 -19.47
CA GLY A 259 -14.41 -21.41 -19.29
C GLY A 259 -13.11 -22.08 -19.77
N ARG A 260 -12.02 -21.32 -19.88
CA ARG A 260 -10.71 -21.82 -20.32
C ARG A 260 -9.85 -22.23 -19.13
N PRO A 261 -8.98 -23.26 -19.27
CA PRO A 261 -8.06 -23.65 -18.22
C PRO A 261 -7.02 -22.55 -17.95
N PHE A 262 -6.62 -22.40 -16.69
CA PHE A 262 -5.54 -21.52 -16.23
C PHE A 262 -4.92 -22.09 -14.96
N GLU A 263 -3.71 -21.67 -14.66
CA GLU A 263 -3.07 -21.95 -13.38
C GLU A 263 -3.42 -20.86 -12.36
N GLU A 264 -3.84 -21.27 -11.18
CA GLU A 264 -4.08 -20.34 -10.08
C GLU A 264 -2.77 -19.67 -9.61
N PHE A 265 -2.90 -18.47 -9.04
CA PHE A 265 -1.79 -17.75 -8.48
C PHE A 265 -1.27 -18.45 -7.21
N LYS A 266 0.04 -18.68 -7.19
CA LYS A 266 0.77 -19.21 -6.03
C LYS A 266 1.82 -18.21 -5.60
N PRO A 267 1.62 -17.46 -4.50
CA PRO A 267 2.62 -16.52 -4.05
C PRO A 267 3.91 -17.26 -3.68
N VAL A 268 5.03 -16.74 -4.14
CA VAL A 268 6.34 -17.15 -3.63
C VAL A 268 6.52 -16.51 -2.26
N MET A 269 6.29 -17.27 -1.20
CA MET A 269 6.55 -16.76 0.15
C MET A 269 8.05 -16.84 0.43
N PRO A 270 8.69 -15.76 0.90
CA PRO A 270 10.06 -15.85 1.38
C PRO A 270 10.08 -16.83 2.54
N ARG A 271 11.13 -17.65 2.64
CA ARG A 271 11.37 -18.41 3.86
C ARG A 271 11.39 -17.42 5.02
N ALA A 272 10.51 -17.63 6.00
CA ALA A 272 10.32 -16.75 7.14
C ALA A 272 11.68 -16.29 7.69
N THR A 273 12.01 -15.05 7.40
CA THR A 273 13.15 -14.39 8.03
C THR A 273 12.57 -13.54 9.15
N LYS A 274 12.82 -13.96 10.39
CA LYS A 274 12.45 -13.29 11.64
C LYS A 274 12.94 -11.83 11.76
N ASN A 275 13.48 -11.25 10.67
CA ASN A 275 14.35 -10.09 10.75
C ASN A 275 13.64 -8.73 10.68
N VAL A 276 12.49 -8.58 10.00
CA VAL A 276 11.88 -7.24 9.86
C VAL A 276 11.15 -6.84 11.14
N THR A 277 10.30 -7.70 11.67
CA THR A 277 9.61 -7.47 12.95
C THR A 277 10.61 -7.41 14.12
N ARG A 278 11.73 -8.16 14.04
CA ARG A 278 12.80 -8.12 15.04
C ARG A 278 13.62 -6.83 14.94
N VAL A 279 13.98 -6.39 13.74
CA VAL A 279 14.72 -5.13 13.51
C VAL A 279 13.92 -3.91 13.99
N VAL A 280 12.61 -3.91 13.76
CA VAL A 280 11.72 -2.86 14.29
C VAL A 280 11.47 -3.06 15.78
N GLY A 281 11.29 -4.30 16.27
CA GLY A 281 11.09 -4.59 17.70
C GLY A 281 12.32 -4.31 18.56
N GLU A 282 13.54 -4.53 18.06
CA GLU A 282 14.79 -4.19 18.76
C GLU A 282 15.06 -2.67 18.81
N ALA A 283 14.45 -1.89 17.89
CA ALA A 283 14.50 -0.42 17.95
C ALA A 283 13.57 0.17 19.02
N PHE A 284 12.65 -0.63 19.58
CA PHE A 284 11.68 -0.23 20.61
C PHE A 284 11.89 -0.96 21.97
N ALA A 285 12.90 -1.82 22.10
CA ALA A 285 13.31 -2.44 23.35
C ALA A 285 14.47 -1.66 23.99
#